data_043ee125a17261f119398e026cd51403
#
_entry.id   043ee125a17261f119398e026cd51403
#
_cell.length_a   1.000
_cell.length_b   1.000
_cell.length_c   1.000
_cell.angle_alpha   90.00
_cell.angle_beta   90.00
_cell.angle_gamma   90.00
#
_symmetry.space_group_name_H-M   'P 1'
#
loop_
_entity.id
_entity.type
_entity.pdbx_description
1 polymer ?
#
loop_
_entity_poly.entity_id
_entity_poly.type
_entity_poly.pdbx_seq_one_letter_code
_entity_poly.pdbx_strand_id
1 'polypeptide(L)'
;MPTSGKYNYNANRDEIIQEALELIGVYDPGKTLSAEDITSCSRSLRLMIQSLKAEDIGLWANKEAAIFPQKNEYSYNLGPTGDHCSLSWVKTEVATAATSGASSVVIDSTTGMSDNFDRNGICTASTPTASGSMTLNGALVSDSVAYLPSQRKVLIYSDADDSGVTFTVTGEDGDGASVSEVITGPNVTTVYSTATFFKVTSVLISGVGTGNIEIGCVGDNVGVELDDGTLHWTFMSGALSTTVPLVTALTDSAAIDNHVYVYDKEIQRPVEIIEVRRRDSDGKDTPLMIISRDEYERLSNKTDAGTINSVYYDPQINSGILKTWQACDDVQTYIVMTIRYPLEDMVASTDSFDMPLEWLEPLAWNLAAKVQYKYGRKMPSEFIMRAEGMKETLKNFDRENASIFIGVA
;
A
#
# COMPACT_ATOMS: atom_id res chain seq x y z
N MET A 1 -11.71 -29.55 -31.25
CA MET A 1 -10.83 -29.85 -30.09
C MET A 1 -11.21 -28.93 -28.97
N PRO A 2 -11.36 -29.40 -27.74
CA PRO A 2 -11.59 -28.50 -26.64
C PRO A 2 -10.37 -27.60 -26.43
N THR A 3 -10.58 -26.31 -26.26
CA THR A 3 -9.55 -25.36 -25.85
C THR A 3 -9.21 -25.57 -24.38
N SER A 4 -8.04 -25.15 -23.90
CA SER A 4 -7.62 -25.30 -22.50
C SER A 4 -8.52 -24.56 -21.52
N GLY A 5 -9.28 -23.57 -21.98
CA GLY A 5 -10.10 -22.67 -21.15
C GLY A 5 -9.28 -21.81 -20.18
N LYS A 6 -7.96 -21.76 -20.31
CA LYS A 6 -7.05 -20.97 -19.49
C LYS A 6 -6.54 -19.78 -20.29
N TYR A 7 -6.58 -18.58 -19.67
CA TYR A 7 -6.17 -17.30 -20.24
C TYR A 7 -5.08 -16.63 -19.39
N ASN A 8 -4.52 -17.36 -18.41
CA ASN A 8 -3.63 -16.83 -17.37
C ASN A 8 -2.22 -17.41 -17.48
N TYR A 9 -1.63 -17.41 -18.69
CA TYR A 9 -0.19 -17.67 -18.80
C TYR A 9 0.54 -16.54 -18.09
N ASN A 10 1.37 -16.86 -17.11
CA ASN A 10 2.22 -15.91 -16.41
C ASN A 10 3.64 -16.48 -16.37
N ALA A 11 4.62 -15.63 -16.61
CA ALA A 11 6.03 -15.98 -16.50
C ALA A 11 6.60 -15.35 -15.22
N ASN A 12 7.36 -16.12 -14.47
CA ASN A 12 8.07 -15.61 -13.31
C ASN A 12 9.38 -14.89 -13.72
N ARG A 13 10.02 -14.23 -12.75
CA ARG A 13 11.25 -13.47 -12.97
C ARG A 13 12.33 -14.30 -13.69
N ASP A 14 12.55 -15.52 -13.25
CA ASP A 14 13.65 -16.36 -13.73
C ASP A 14 13.37 -16.88 -15.15
N GLU A 15 12.10 -17.13 -15.49
CA GLU A 15 11.69 -17.51 -16.86
C GLU A 15 11.95 -16.36 -17.86
N ILE A 16 11.67 -15.10 -17.49
CA ILE A 16 11.98 -13.94 -18.34
C ILE A 16 13.50 -13.76 -18.52
N ILE A 17 14.27 -13.98 -17.46
CA ILE A 17 15.74 -13.92 -17.54
C ILE A 17 16.26 -15.04 -18.45
N GLN A 18 15.72 -16.23 -18.31
CA GLN A 18 16.09 -17.37 -19.15
C GLN A 18 15.82 -17.07 -20.62
N GLU A 19 14.62 -16.65 -20.97
CA GLU A 19 14.25 -16.28 -22.35
C GLU A 19 15.18 -15.19 -22.90
N ALA A 20 15.48 -14.16 -22.11
CA ALA A 20 16.39 -13.10 -22.53
C ALA A 20 17.82 -13.60 -22.83
N LEU A 21 18.33 -14.53 -22.03
CA LEU A 21 19.68 -15.10 -22.22
C LEU A 21 19.73 -16.13 -23.36
N GLU A 22 18.65 -16.87 -23.61
CA GLU A 22 18.49 -17.73 -24.76
C GLU A 22 18.44 -16.91 -26.07
N LEU A 23 17.71 -15.80 -26.10
CA LEU A 23 17.62 -14.88 -27.24
C LEU A 23 19.01 -14.37 -27.72
N ILE A 24 19.92 -14.09 -26.77
CA ILE A 24 21.30 -13.65 -27.15
C ILE A 24 22.29 -14.80 -27.27
N GLY A 25 21.85 -16.07 -27.18
CA GLY A 25 22.65 -17.26 -27.36
C GLY A 25 23.74 -17.47 -26.29
N VAL A 26 23.48 -17.05 -25.06
CA VAL A 26 24.36 -17.33 -23.91
C VAL A 26 24.04 -18.71 -23.32
N TYR A 27 22.77 -19.06 -23.29
CA TYR A 27 22.29 -20.36 -22.86
C TYR A 27 21.59 -21.08 -24.01
N ASP A 28 21.77 -22.40 -24.08
CA ASP A 28 20.96 -23.25 -24.95
C ASP A 28 19.62 -23.56 -24.29
N PRO A 29 18.54 -23.74 -25.05
CA PRO A 29 17.23 -24.06 -24.48
C PRO A 29 17.27 -25.27 -23.52
N GLY A 30 16.67 -25.12 -22.35
CA GLY A 30 16.58 -26.17 -21.34
C GLY A 30 17.79 -26.32 -20.42
N LYS A 31 18.77 -25.44 -20.48
CA LYS A 31 19.85 -25.37 -19.50
C LYS A 31 19.46 -24.50 -18.29
N THR A 32 19.80 -24.95 -17.10
CA THR A 32 19.58 -24.21 -15.85
C THR A 32 20.54 -23.01 -15.77
N LEU A 33 19.99 -21.84 -15.42
CA LEU A 33 20.76 -20.61 -15.21
C LEU A 33 21.70 -20.73 -14.01
N SER A 34 22.88 -20.11 -14.10
CA SER A 34 23.76 -19.95 -12.94
C SER A 34 23.20 -18.91 -11.95
N ALA A 35 23.49 -19.07 -10.65
CA ALA A 35 23.08 -18.10 -9.63
C ALA A 35 23.68 -16.70 -9.88
N GLU A 36 24.89 -16.62 -10.46
CA GLU A 36 25.57 -15.37 -10.80
C GLU A 36 24.85 -14.64 -11.93
N ASP A 37 24.42 -15.37 -12.95
CA ASP A 37 23.67 -14.83 -14.10
C ASP A 37 22.29 -14.35 -13.66
N ILE A 38 21.57 -15.12 -12.84
CA ILE A 38 20.28 -14.72 -12.26
C ILE A 38 20.46 -13.41 -11.50
N THR A 39 21.47 -13.29 -10.63
CA THR A 39 21.72 -12.08 -9.83
C THR A 39 22.04 -10.87 -10.72
N SER A 40 22.90 -11.06 -11.74
CA SER A 40 23.28 -9.97 -12.64
C SER A 40 22.13 -9.51 -13.53
N CYS A 41 21.34 -10.46 -14.07
CA CYS A 41 20.20 -10.15 -14.93
C CYS A 41 19.01 -9.60 -14.14
N SER A 42 18.73 -10.08 -12.93
CA SER A 42 17.72 -9.52 -12.03
C SER A 42 17.97 -8.05 -11.76
N ARG A 43 19.23 -7.67 -11.48
CA ARG A 43 19.59 -6.24 -11.32
C ARG A 43 19.29 -5.43 -12.58
N SER A 44 19.59 -5.97 -13.77
CA SER A 44 19.30 -5.30 -15.04
C SER A 44 17.81 -5.17 -15.32
N LEU A 45 17.05 -6.20 -14.99
CA LEU A 45 15.60 -6.23 -15.10
C LEU A 45 14.95 -5.18 -14.18
N ARG A 46 15.34 -5.15 -12.91
CA ARG A 46 14.86 -4.13 -11.94
C ARG A 46 15.16 -2.71 -12.41
N LEU A 47 16.38 -2.42 -12.88
CA LEU A 47 16.73 -1.12 -13.43
C LEU A 47 15.94 -0.79 -14.71
N MET A 48 15.54 -1.79 -15.49
CA MET A 48 14.68 -1.59 -16.66
C MET A 48 13.24 -1.26 -16.23
N ILE A 49 12.68 -1.99 -15.29
CA ILE A 49 11.34 -1.72 -14.73
C ILE A 49 11.32 -0.31 -14.10
N GLN A 50 12.35 0.08 -13.36
CA GLN A 50 12.45 1.43 -12.79
C GLN A 50 12.48 2.52 -13.88
N SER A 51 13.14 2.26 -15.02
CA SER A 51 13.11 3.22 -16.13
C SER A 51 11.74 3.28 -16.83
N LEU A 52 11.01 2.16 -16.87
CA LEU A 52 9.64 2.14 -17.39
C LEU A 52 8.66 2.92 -16.52
N LYS A 53 8.87 2.99 -15.19
CA LYS A 53 8.05 3.83 -14.30
C LYS A 53 8.08 5.32 -14.66
N ALA A 54 9.18 5.79 -15.25
CA ALA A 54 9.33 7.17 -15.71
C ALA A 54 8.76 7.42 -17.12
N GLU A 55 8.37 6.37 -17.82
CA GLU A 55 7.77 6.45 -19.14
C GLU A 55 6.24 6.39 -19.02
N ASP A 56 5.54 6.93 -20.00
CA ASP A 56 4.08 6.83 -20.08
C ASP A 56 3.69 5.42 -20.52
N ILE A 57 3.53 4.53 -19.55
CA ILE A 57 3.16 3.13 -19.75
C ILE A 57 1.68 2.95 -19.46
N GLY A 58 0.88 2.96 -20.49
CA GLY A 58 -0.47 2.44 -20.59
C GLY A 58 -1.49 2.73 -19.46
N LEU A 59 -2.76 2.55 -19.81
CA LEU A 59 -3.90 2.85 -18.93
C LEU A 59 -3.99 1.94 -17.68
N TRP A 60 -3.46 0.74 -17.76
CA TRP A 60 -3.52 -0.24 -16.66
C TRP A 60 -2.72 0.18 -15.41
N ALA A 61 -1.73 1.07 -15.56
CA ALA A 61 -1.00 1.66 -14.46
C ALA A 61 -1.79 2.77 -13.73
N ASN A 62 -2.88 3.25 -14.33
CA ASN A 62 -3.74 4.25 -13.73
C ASN A 62 -4.72 3.58 -12.78
N LYS A 63 -4.68 3.98 -11.50
CA LYS A 63 -5.57 3.46 -10.47
C LYS A 63 -6.33 4.60 -9.82
N GLU A 64 -7.53 4.31 -9.33
CA GLU A 64 -8.30 5.26 -8.54
C GLU A 64 -7.89 5.13 -7.07
N ALA A 65 -7.63 6.27 -6.41
CA ALA A 65 -7.32 6.34 -4.99
C ALA A 65 -8.18 7.41 -4.32
N ALA A 66 -8.57 7.17 -3.09
CA ALA A 66 -9.24 8.17 -2.27
C ALA A 66 -8.35 8.63 -1.12
N ILE A 67 -8.33 9.93 -0.87
CA ILE A 67 -7.78 10.52 0.34
C ILE A 67 -8.91 11.16 1.15
N PHE A 68 -8.83 11.00 2.46
CA PHE A 68 -9.82 11.48 3.41
C PHE A 68 -9.28 12.73 4.12
N PRO A 69 -9.69 13.95 3.66
CA PRO A 69 -9.17 15.19 4.21
C PRO A 69 -9.54 15.36 5.68
N GLN A 70 -8.65 15.99 6.43
CA GLN A 70 -8.88 16.39 7.82
C GLN A 70 -9.25 17.88 7.88
N LYS A 71 -10.11 18.21 8.81
CA LYS A 71 -10.56 19.59 9.03
C LYS A 71 -9.38 20.53 9.32
N ASN A 72 -9.33 21.66 8.62
CA ASN A 72 -8.27 22.66 8.66
C ASN A 72 -6.88 22.20 8.13
N GLU A 73 -6.80 21.00 7.55
CA GLU A 73 -5.57 20.53 6.89
C GLU A 73 -5.58 20.87 5.39
N TYR A 74 -4.40 21.19 4.86
CA TYR A 74 -4.21 21.54 3.46
C TYR A 74 -3.03 20.83 2.80
N SER A 75 -2.33 19.97 3.53
CA SER A 75 -1.14 19.25 3.06
C SER A 75 -1.18 17.82 3.54
N TYR A 76 -1.09 16.88 2.61
CA TYR A 76 -1.22 15.44 2.86
C TYR A 76 -0.04 14.71 2.25
N ASN A 77 0.55 13.77 2.99
CA ASN A 77 1.62 12.90 2.53
C ASN A 77 1.02 11.65 1.89
N LEU A 78 1.36 11.38 0.63
CA LEU A 78 0.91 10.20 -0.10
C LEU A 78 2.04 9.17 -0.18
N GLY A 79 1.87 8.05 0.49
CA GLY A 79 2.86 6.99 0.57
C GLY A 79 2.47 5.94 1.61
N PRO A 80 3.22 4.84 1.72
CA PRO A 80 2.87 3.74 2.64
C PRO A 80 2.94 4.12 4.13
N THR A 81 3.63 5.20 4.47
CA THR A 81 3.70 5.76 5.82
C THR A 81 3.02 7.13 5.90
N GLY A 82 2.24 7.47 4.87
CA GLY A 82 1.61 8.78 4.73
C GLY A 82 0.26 8.92 5.43
N ASP A 83 -0.49 9.92 4.98
CA ASP A 83 -1.84 10.19 5.44
C ASP A 83 -2.84 9.20 4.81
N HIS A 84 -4.05 9.14 5.37
CA HIS A 84 -5.09 8.17 5.03
C HIS A 84 -5.55 8.26 3.58
N CYS A 85 -4.84 7.55 2.70
CA CYS A 85 -5.11 7.45 1.27
C CYS A 85 -5.04 5.99 0.82
N SER A 86 -6.08 5.48 0.14
CA SER A 86 -6.18 4.08 -0.25
C SER A 86 -6.74 3.89 -1.66
N LEU A 87 -6.36 2.77 -2.31
CA LEU A 87 -6.95 2.31 -3.57
C LEU A 87 -8.30 1.59 -3.37
N SER A 88 -8.55 1.10 -2.15
CA SER A 88 -9.77 0.34 -1.85
C SER A 88 -10.28 0.76 -0.48
N TRP A 89 -11.48 1.26 -0.43
CA TRP A 89 -12.11 1.70 0.81
C TRP A 89 -13.59 1.35 0.85
N VAL A 90 -14.13 1.26 2.05
CA VAL A 90 -15.56 1.10 2.30
C VAL A 90 -16.05 2.30 3.08
N LYS A 91 -17.17 2.88 2.64
CA LYS A 91 -17.92 3.88 3.39
C LYS A 91 -19.13 3.19 4.04
N THR A 92 -19.33 3.40 5.31
CA THR A 92 -20.51 3.02 6.08
C THR A 92 -20.87 4.16 7.02
N GLU A 93 -21.85 3.98 7.88
CA GLU A 93 -22.33 5.00 8.79
C GLU A 93 -22.46 4.45 10.22
N VAL A 94 -22.46 5.33 11.20
CA VAL A 94 -22.66 5.01 12.61
C VAL A 94 -24.12 4.61 12.83
N ALA A 95 -24.37 3.34 13.16
CA ALA A 95 -25.71 2.81 13.40
C ALA A 95 -26.28 3.20 14.79
N THR A 96 -25.42 3.43 15.76
CA THR A 96 -25.80 3.80 17.13
C THR A 96 -24.83 4.85 17.63
N ALA A 97 -25.34 5.97 18.11
CA ALA A 97 -24.52 7.06 18.61
C ALA A 97 -23.51 6.57 19.66
N ALA A 98 -22.25 7.00 19.50
CA ALA A 98 -21.16 6.71 20.42
C ALA A 98 -20.77 7.98 21.18
N THR A 99 -20.43 7.82 22.47
CA THR A 99 -19.99 8.94 23.32
C THR A 99 -18.47 9.13 23.22
N SER A 100 -18.00 10.31 23.54
CA SER A 100 -16.57 10.56 23.77
C SER A 100 -15.98 9.55 24.74
N GLY A 101 -14.81 9.00 24.43
CA GLY A 101 -14.17 7.95 25.21
C GLY A 101 -14.64 6.52 24.88
N ALA A 102 -15.58 6.33 23.94
CA ALA A 102 -16.00 4.99 23.52
C ALA A 102 -14.84 4.25 22.85
N SER A 103 -14.64 2.99 23.26
CA SER A 103 -13.63 2.08 22.68
C SER A 103 -14.17 1.18 21.59
N SER A 104 -15.40 1.42 21.14
CA SER A 104 -16.02 0.76 19.99
C SER A 104 -17.07 1.64 19.36
N VAL A 105 -17.36 1.43 18.10
CA VAL A 105 -18.43 2.07 17.33
C VAL A 105 -19.30 0.98 16.70
N VAL A 106 -20.62 1.20 16.69
CA VAL A 106 -21.57 0.32 15.97
C VAL A 106 -21.84 0.91 14.62
N ILE A 107 -21.60 0.12 13.57
CA ILE A 107 -21.76 0.52 12.17
C ILE A 107 -22.89 -0.25 11.47
N ASP A 108 -23.46 0.32 10.41
CA ASP A 108 -24.59 -0.25 9.71
C ASP A 108 -24.26 -1.55 8.97
N SER A 109 -23.07 -1.62 8.35
CA SER A 109 -22.68 -2.75 7.53
C SER A 109 -21.18 -2.98 7.52
N THR A 110 -20.77 -4.24 7.46
CA THR A 110 -19.41 -4.70 7.24
C THR A 110 -19.16 -5.18 5.80
N THR A 111 -20.13 -5.00 4.92
CA THR A 111 -20.03 -5.46 3.53
C THR A 111 -18.87 -4.80 2.79
N GLY A 112 -18.00 -5.60 2.19
CA GLY A 112 -16.82 -5.13 1.47
C GLY A 112 -15.58 -4.87 2.33
N MET A 113 -15.67 -5.02 3.67
CA MET A 113 -14.54 -4.94 4.58
C MET A 113 -13.82 -6.29 4.67
N SER A 114 -12.53 -6.25 5.00
CA SER A 114 -11.71 -7.43 5.27
C SER A 114 -11.51 -7.60 6.78
N ASP A 115 -11.39 -8.84 7.24
CA ASP A 115 -10.98 -9.14 8.62
C ASP A 115 -9.49 -9.47 8.63
N ASN A 116 -8.69 -8.45 8.84
CA ASN A 116 -7.23 -8.56 8.90
C ASN A 116 -6.69 -8.56 10.35
N PHE A 117 -7.58 -8.59 11.33
CA PHE A 117 -7.19 -8.75 12.72
C PHE A 117 -6.68 -10.16 12.99
N ASP A 118 -5.46 -10.26 13.50
CA ASP A 118 -4.91 -11.56 13.91
C ASP A 118 -4.11 -11.41 15.21
N ARG A 119 -4.67 -11.94 16.31
CA ARG A 119 -4.08 -11.79 17.64
C ARG A 119 -2.80 -12.58 17.83
N ASN A 120 -2.62 -13.67 17.08
CA ASN A 120 -1.48 -14.59 17.20
C ASN A 120 -0.74 -14.83 15.87
N GLY A 121 -0.95 -13.96 14.90
CA GLY A 121 -0.38 -14.07 13.55
C GLY A 121 1.14 -13.99 13.50
N ILE A 122 1.80 -13.41 14.52
CA ILE A 122 3.26 -13.29 14.62
C ILE A 122 3.83 -14.40 15.53
N CYS A 123 3.35 -14.48 16.77
CA CYS A 123 3.72 -15.54 17.70
C CYS A 123 2.46 -16.20 18.25
N THR A 124 2.35 -17.52 18.10
CA THR A 124 1.27 -18.29 18.73
C THR A 124 1.43 -18.31 20.25
N ALA A 125 0.33 -18.57 20.96
CA ALA A 125 0.29 -18.60 22.42
C ALA A 125 1.43 -19.42 23.03
N SER A 126 2.21 -18.78 23.88
CA SER A 126 3.33 -19.41 24.60
C SER A 126 3.61 -18.71 25.93
N THR A 127 4.14 -19.45 26.90
CA THR A 127 4.62 -18.89 28.17
C THR A 127 6.14 -18.95 28.19
N PRO A 128 6.86 -17.85 27.90
CA PRO A 128 8.31 -17.80 27.89
C PRO A 128 8.89 -18.06 29.27
N THR A 129 9.82 -19.02 29.38
CA THR A 129 10.45 -19.42 30.66
C THR A 129 11.78 -18.71 30.94
N ALA A 130 12.24 -17.87 30.00
CA ALA A 130 13.46 -17.08 30.11
C ALA A 130 13.37 -15.81 29.21
N SER A 131 14.24 -14.86 29.48
CA SER A 131 14.48 -13.75 28.55
C SER A 131 15.10 -14.26 27.25
N GLY A 132 14.79 -13.64 26.13
CA GLY A 132 15.35 -13.99 24.84
C GLY A 132 14.41 -13.79 23.67
N SER A 133 14.75 -14.41 22.53
CA SER A 133 13.95 -14.33 21.32
C SER A 133 12.70 -15.20 21.43
N MET A 134 11.56 -14.63 21.10
CA MET A 134 10.33 -15.40 20.88
C MET A 134 10.35 -16.04 19.50
N THR A 135 9.73 -17.22 19.38
CA THR A 135 9.65 -17.91 18.09
C THR A 135 8.55 -17.27 17.24
N LEU A 136 8.90 -16.78 16.05
CA LEU A 136 7.93 -16.34 15.06
C LEU A 136 7.35 -17.59 14.38
N ASN A 137 6.10 -17.94 14.69
CA ASN A 137 5.43 -19.16 14.25
C ASN A 137 3.92 -19.00 14.01
N GLY A 138 3.45 -17.75 13.95
CA GLY A 138 2.06 -17.44 13.64
C GLY A 138 1.73 -17.57 12.15
N ALA A 139 0.46 -17.36 11.79
CA ALA A 139 -0.03 -17.51 10.43
C ALA A 139 0.57 -16.49 9.42
N LEU A 140 1.06 -15.35 9.90
CA LEU A 140 1.68 -14.31 9.09
C LEU A 140 3.19 -14.57 8.84
N VAL A 141 3.76 -15.66 9.36
CA VAL A 141 5.20 -15.92 9.29
C VAL A 141 5.55 -16.77 8.08
N SER A 142 6.49 -16.27 7.29
CA SER A 142 7.15 -16.99 6.21
C SER A 142 8.67 -16.76 6.31
N ASP A 143 9.47 -17.80 6.15
CA ASP A 143 10.94 -17.75 6.23
C ASP A 143 11.48 -17.03 7.49
N SER A 144 10.85 -17.27 8.64
CA SER A 144 11.19 -16.66 9.94
C SER A 144 10.98 -15.14 10.01
N VAL A 145 10.19 -14.58 9.14
CA VAL A 145 9.76 -13.17 9.12
C VAL A 145 8.24 -13.13 9.11
N ALA A 146 7.63 -12.30 9.94
CA ALA A 146 6.19 -12.06 9.89
C ALA A 146 5.90 -10.90 8.92
N TYR A 147 5.03 -11.14 7.92
CA TYR A 147 4.56 -10.15 6.95
C TYR A 147 3.14 -9.76 7.29
N LEU A 148 2.94 -8.52 7.68
CA LEU A 148 1.62 -7.99 8.01
C LEU A 148 0.87 -7.67 6.70
N PRO A 149 -0.48 -7.75 6.69
CA PRO A 149 -1.27 -7.47 5.49
C PRO A 149 -1.02 -6.08 4.90
N SER A 150 -0.75 -5.11 5.77
CA SER A 150 -0.33 -3.75 5.44
C SER A 150 0.49 -3.18 6.59
N GLN A 151 0.81 -1.89 6.57
CA GLN A 151 1.47 -1.21 7.69
C GLN A 151 0.52 -1.10 8.88
N ARG A 152 0.79 -1.86 9.96
CA ARG A 152 -0.10 -2.03 11.10
C ARG A 152 0.64 -1.96 12.43
N LYS A 153 -0.10 -1.68 13.49
CA LYS A 153 0.41 -1.83 14.85
C LYS A 153 0.51 -3.29 15.22
N VAL A 154 1.57 -3.63 15.95
CA VAL A 154 1.71 -4.93 16.60
C VAL A 154 0.91 -4.89 17.90
N LEU A 155 0.20 -5.97 18.17
CA LEU A 155 -0.48 -6.19 19.43
C LEU A 155 0.22 -7.30 20.22
N ILE A 156 0.21 -7.17 21.54
CA ILE A 156 0.69 -8.19 22.48
C ILE A 156 -0.41 -8.41 23.51
N TYR A 157 -0.87 -9.64 23.62
CA TYR A 157 -1.87 -10.06 24.59
C TYR A 157 -1.27 -11.04 25.59
N SER A 158 -1.68 -10.97 26.85
CA SER A 158 -1.43 -11.99 27.86
C SER A 158 -2.68 -12.24 28.71
N ASP A 159 -2.87 -13.47 29.11
CA ASP A 159 -3.92 -13.90 30.04
C ASP A 159 -3.52 -13.77 31.53
N ALA A 160 -2.29 -13.28 31.81
CA ALA A 160 -1.80 -12.98 33.14
C ALA A 160 -1.10 -11.59 33.20
N ASP A 161 -0.58 -11.24 34.36
CA ASP A 161 0.16 -9.97 34.56
C ASP A 161 1.63 -10.14 34.13
N ASP A 162 1.92 -9.65 32.93
CA ASP A 162 3.25 -9.57 32.33
C ASP A 162 3.77 -8.11 32.27
N SER A 163 3.17 -7.17 33.04
CA SER A 163 3.60 -5.77 33.05
C SER A 163 5.03 -5.56 33.59
N GLY A 164 5.59 -6.57 34.25
CA GLY A 164 6.97 -6.57 34.73
C GLY A 164 8.03 -6.88 33.67
N VAL A 165 7.63 -7.29 32.47
CA VAL A 165 8.54 -7.57 31.36
C VAL A 165 8.30 -6.61 30.19
N THR A 166 9.28 -6.48 29.31
CA THR A 166 9.18 -5.68 28.10
C THR A 166 9.41 -6.53 26.86
N PHE A 167 8.80 -6.14 25.76
CA PHE A 167 8.94 -6.75 24.45
C PHE A 167 9.62 -5.78 23.50
N THR A 168 10.75 -6.17 22.94
CA THR A 168 11.39 -5.39 21.87
C THR A 168 10.98 -5.99 20.53
N VAL A 169 10.15 -5.28 19.78
CA VAL A 169 9.71 -5.67 18.44
C VAL A 169 10.61 -4.95 17.44
N THR A 170 11.22 -5.69 16.51
CA THR A 170 12.08 -5.14 15.46
C THR A 170 11.59 -5.60 14.10
N GLY A 171 11.60 -4.68 13.13
CA GLY A 171 11.10 -4.94 11.79
C GLY A 171 11.38 -3.79 10.83
N GLU A 172 10.53 -3.64 9.84
CA GLU A 172 10.55 -2.56 8.86
C GLU A 172 9.14 -2.00 8.67
N ASP A 173 9.09 -0.72 8.33
CA ASP A 173 7.84 -0.03 7.94
C ASP A 173 7.51 -0.25 6.45
N GLY A 174 6.47 0.43 5.96
CA GLY A 174 6.02 0.34 4.57
C GLY A 174 6.99 0.94 3.55
N ASP A 175 7.92 1.80 3.97
CA ASP A 175 9.00 2.36 3.14
C ASP A 175 10.27 1.51 3.19
N GLY A 176 10.29 0.43 3.98
CA GLY A 176 11.44 -0.44 4.20
C GLY A 176 12.49 0.13 5.17
N ALA A 177 12.13 1.18 5.92
CA ALA A 177 13.00 1.69 6.97
C ALA A 177 12.92 0.80 8.23
N SER A 178 14.07 0.59 8.88
CA SER A 178 14.12 -0.22 10.10
C SER A 178 13.39 0.46 11.25
N VAL A 179 12.48 -0.27 11.88
CA VAL A 179 11.71 0.14 13.06
C VAL A 179 12.00 -0.80 14.22
N SER A 180 12.20 -0.23 15.40
CA SER A 180 12.33 -1.00 16.64
C SER A 180 11.64 -0.27 17.77
N GLU A 181 10.80 -0.97 18.53
CA GLU A 181 10.05 -0.43 19.65
C GLU A 181 10.11 -1.36 20.86
N VAL A 182 10.22 -0.75 22.04
CA VAL A 182 10.13 -1.46 23.32
C VAL A 182 8.73 -1.24 23.91
N ILE A 183 7.97 -2.29 24.06
CA ILE A 183 6.59 -2.28 24.53
C ILE A 183 6.56 -2.90 25.94
N THR A 184 5.96 -2.22 26.90
CA THR A 184 5.71 -2.80 28.23
C THR A 184 4.66 -3.89 28.10
N GLY A 185 4.89 -5.02 28.76
CA GLY A 185 3.98 -6.16 28.71
C GLY A 185 2.59 -5.87 29.25
N PRO A 186 1.58 -6.63 28.82
CA PRO A 186 0.19 -6.44 29.21
C PRO A 186 -0.09 -6.98 30.63
N ASN A 187 -1.15 -6.47 31.25
CA ASN A 187 -1.70 -7.01 32.50
C ASN A 187 -3.13 -7.51 32.25
N VAL A 188 -3.25 -8.80 31.94
CA VAL A 188 -4.53 -9.48 31.60
C VAL A 188 -5.33 -8.69 30.52
N THR A 189 -4.63 -8.19 29.52
CA THR A 189 -5.21 -7.30 28.48
C THR A 189 -4.38 -7.36 27.19
N THR A 190 -4.65 -6.48 26.27
CA THR A 190 -3.85 -6.24 25.06
C THR A 190 -3.16 -4.89 25.15
N VAL A 191 -1.89 -4.84 24.76
CA VAL A 191 -1.14 -3.60 24.53
C VAL A 191 -0.76 -3.52 23.05
N TYR A 192 -0.56 -2.30 22.57
CA TYR A 192 -0.30 -2.04 21.15
C TYR A 192 0.99 -1.24 21.01
N SER A 193 1.71 -1.50 19.91
CA SER A 193 2.83 -0.64 19.52
C SER A 193 2.34 0.78 19.21
N THR A 194 3.21 1.76 19.42
CA THR A 194 3.01 3.12 18.92
C THR A 194 3.35 3.18 17.43
N ALA A 195 4.51 2.60 17.08
CA ALA A 195 4.96 2.46 15.70
C ALA A 195 4.11 1.42 14.93
N THR A 196 4.08 1.59 13.63
CA THR A 196 3.50 0.64 12.68
C THR A 196 4.59 -0.14 11.96
N PHE A 197 4.30 -1.39 11.63
CA PHE A 197 5.22 -2.32 10.99
C PHE A 197 4.57 -2.88 9.72
N PHE A 198 5.35 -3.03 8.66
CA PHE A 198 4.99 -3.81 7.49
C PHE A 198 5.47 -5.26 7.61
N LYS A 199 6.64 -5.45 8.22
CA LYS A 199 7.15 -6.76 8.58
C LYS A 199 7.83 -6.74 9.94
N VAL A 200 7.79 -7.89 10.65
CA VAL A 200 8.48 -8.09 11.93
C VAL A 200 9.52 -9.19 11.75
N THR A 201 10.79 -8.86 12.07
CA THR A 201 11.93 -9.75 11.93
C THR A 201 12.35 -10.42 13.25
N SER A 202 12.05 -9.78 14.39
CA SER A 202 12.30 -10.37 15.71
C SER A 202 11.41 -9.77 16.78
N VAL A 203 11.13 -10.59 17.79
CA VAL A 203 10.50 -10.16 19.04
C VAL A 203 11.35 -10.71 20.18
N LEU A 204 11.84 -9.84 21.08
CA LEU A 204 12.63 -10.20 22.25
C LEU A 204 11.83 -9.89 23.51
N ILE A 205 11.76 -10.85 24.45
CA ILE A 205 11.21 -10.64 25.79
C ILE A 205 12.34 -10.43 26.79
N SER A 206 12.19 -9.48 27.72
CA SER A 206 13.23 -9.11 28.69
C SER A 206 13.32 -10.04 29.90
N GLY A 207 12.32 -10.88 30.13
CA GLY A 207 12.24 -11.73 31.31
C GLY A 207 11.39 -12.98 31.10
N VAL A 208 10.99 -13.61 32.21
CA VAL A 208 10.08 -14.78 32.24
C VAL A 208 8.65 -14.26 32.08
N GLY A 209 7.90 -14.84 31.15
CA GLY A 209 6.47 -14.59 31.02
C GLY A 209 5.69 -15.33 32.12
N THR A 210 4.59 -14.71 32.56
CA THR A 210 3.68 -15.27 33.58
C THR A 210 2.47 -15.93 32.90
N GLY A 211 1.96 -15.33 31.84
CA GLY A 211 0.80 -15.80 31.10
C GLY A 211 1.11 -16.44 29.76
N ASN A 212 0.05 -16.87 29.07
CA ASN A 212 0.11 -17.22 27.66
C ASN A 212 0.15 -15.92 26.84
N ILE A 213 1.29 -15.69 26.23
CA ILE A 213 1.55 -14.49 25.43
C ILE A 213 1.27 -14.82 23.98
N GLU A 214 0.41 -14.02 23.34
CA GLU A 214 0.09 -14.04 21.92
C GLU A 214 0.54 -12.72 21.31
N ILE A 215 1.15 -12.78 20.12
CA ILE A 215 1.60 -11.58 19.41
C ILE A 215 1.07 -11.62 17.99
N GLY A 216 0.46 -10.52 17.56
CA GLY A 216 -0.14 -10.42 16.25
C GLY A 216 -0.26 -8.98 15.77
N CYS A 217 -1.23 -8.71 14.91
CA CYS A 217 -1.49 -7.39 14.38
C CYS A 217 -2.94 -6.96 14.55
N VAL A 218 -3.13 -5.65 14.59
CA VAL A 218 -4.45 -5.00 14.59
C VAL A 218 -5.16 -5.19 13.25
N GLY A 219 -6.47 -4.96 13.20
CA GLY A 219 -7.27 -4.99 11.98
C GLY A 219 -7.09 -3.74 11.10
N ASP A 220 -8.06 -3.47 10.23
CA ASP A 220 -8.02 -2.40 9.24
C ASP A 220 -8.05 -1.00 9.87
N ASN A 221 -7.65 0.01 9.08
CA ASN A 221 -7.79 1.41 9.43
C ASN A 221 -9.27 1.81 9.45
N VAL A 222 -9.67 2.53 10.48
CA VAL A 222 -11.03 3.04 10.69
C VAL A 222 -10.98 4.53 10.96
N GLY A 223 -11.63 5.32 10.12
CA GLY A 223 -11.87 6.75 10.32
C GLY A 223 -13.33 6.99 10.68
N VAL A 224 -13.62 7.51 11.85
CA VAL A 224 -14.95 7.83 12.32
C VAL A 224 -15.14 9.34 12.33
N GLU A 225 -16.17 9.82 11.64
CA GLU A 225 -16.59 11.23 11.72
C GLU A 225 -17.13 11.53 13.12
N LEU A 226 -16.58 12.55 13.75
CA LEU A 226 -16.99 13.02 15.07
C LEU A 226 -17.90 14.26 14.97
N ASP A 227 -18.65 14.53 16.03
CA ASP A 227 -19.59 15.66 16.09
C ASP A 227 -18.88 17.04 16.08
N ASP A 228 -17.58 17.08 16.36
CA ASP A 228 -16.74 18.28 16.20
C ASP A 228 -16.32 18.55 14.75
N GLY A 229 -16.70 17.65 13.83
CA GLY A 229 -16.40 17.72 12.40
C GLY A 229 -14.97 17.30 12.05
N THR A 230 -14.32 16.47 12.85
CA THR A 230 -13.03 15.84 12.55
C THR A 230 -13.20 14.36 12.25
N LEU A 231 -12.22 13.73 11.57
CA LEU A 231 -12.13 12.27 11.42
C LEU A 231 -11.19 11.72 12.50
N HIS A 232 -11.71 10.84 13.35
CA HIS A 232 -10.89 10.09 14.31
C HIS A 232 -10.37 8.83 13.67
N TRP A 233 -9.08 8.81 13.34
CA TRP A 233 -8.43 7.66 12.74
C TRP A 233 -7.81 6.74 13.78
N THR A 234 -8.09 5.45 13.66
CA THR A 234 -7.57 4.39 14.52
C THR A 234 -7.56 3.06 13.76
N PHE A 235 -7.16 1.98 14.42
CA PHE A 235 -7.23 0.62 13.88
C PHE A 235 -8.33 -0.16 14.60
N MET A 236 -8.85 -1.20 13.94
CA MET A 236 -9.69 -2.20 14.60
C MET A 236 -8.84 -3.00 15.59
N SER A 237 -9.30 -3.14 16.82
CA SER A 237 -8.61 -3.88 17.90
C SER A 237 -9.11 -5.31 18.09
N GLY A 238 -9.99 -5.80 17.22
CA GLY A 238 -10.59 -7.12 17.27
C GLY A 238 -11.17 -7.55 15.93
N ALA A 239 -11.71 -8.76 15.88
CA ALA A 239 -12.33 -9.34 14.69
C ALA A 239 -13.47 -8.49 14.15
N LEU A 240 -13.63 -8.50 12.84
CA LEU A 240 -14.62 -7.71 12.13
C LEU A 240 -16.06 -8.10 12.57
N SER A 241 -16.80 -7.11 13.00
CA SER A 241 -18.22 -7.22 13.31
C SER A 241 -18.89 -5.85 13.16
N THR A 242 -20.21 -5.78 13.23
CA THR A 242 -20.93 -4.49 13.23
C THR A 242 -20.64 -3.64 14.47
N THR A 243 -20.15 -4.26 15.55
CA THR A 243 -19.54 -3.52 16.68
C THR A 243 -18.03 -3.56 16.49
N VAL A 244 -17.47 -2.49 15.94
CA VAL A 244 -16.05 -2.37 15.64
C VAL A 244 -15.30 -1.91 16.87
N PRO A 245 -14.47 -2.75 17.51
CA PRO A 245 -13.63 -2.34 18.62
C PRO A 245 -12.43 -1.53 18.11
N LEU A 246 -12.06 -0.47 18.83
CA LEU A 246 -11.05 0.51 18.43
C LEU A 246 -9.79 0.39 19.28
N VAL A 247 -8.62 0.54 18.67
CA VAL A 247 -7.33 0.61 19.40
C VAL A 247 -7.25 1.88 20.23
N THR A 248 -7.72 3.00 19.68
CA THR A 248 -7.78 4.30 20.38
C THR A 248 -9.23 4.69 20.55
N ALA A 249 -9.64 5.02 21.77
CA ALA A 249 -10.99 5.48 22.06
C ALA A 249 -11.30 6.80 21.36
N LEU A 250 -12.57 7.00 21.01
CA LEU A 250 -13.04 8.22 20.34
C LEU A 250 -12.70 9.46 21.17
N THR A 251 -12.22 10.51 20.53
CA THR A 251 -11.85 11.77 21.17
C THR A 251 -13.07 12.67 21.44
N ASP A 252 -14.12 12.51 20.63
CA ASP A 252 -15.41 13.17 20.83
C ASP A 252 -16.55 12.19 20.52
N SER A 253 -17.81 12.63 20.67
CA SER A 253 -19.00 11.85 20.32
C SER A 253 -19.13 11.68 18.79
N ALA A 254 -19.82 10.62 18.39
CA ALA A 254 -20.23 10.37 17.01
C ALA A 254 -21.74 10.10 16.99
N ALA A 255 -22.49 10.94 16.30
CA ALA A 255 -23.93 10.81 16.13
C ALA A 255 -24.27 9.63 15.17
N ILE A 256 -25.53 9.22 15.17
CA ILE A 256 -26.07 8.32 14.15
C ILE A 256 -25.93 9.00 12.80
N ASP A 257 -25.68 8.20 11.76
CA ASP A 257 -25.47 8.61 10.37
C ASP A 257 -24.12 9.35 10.11
N ASN A 258 -23.27 9.58 11.13
CA ASN A 258 -21.91 10.03 10.91
C ASN A 258 -21.13 9.01 10.08
N HIS A 259 -20.27 9.49 9.17
CA HIS A 259 -19.57 8.63 8.23
C HIS A 259 -18.47 7.82 8.91
N VAL A 260 -18.32 6.58 8.46
CA VAL A 260 -17.20 5.71 8.85
C VAL A 260 -16.52 5.22 7.58
N TYR A 261 -15.22 5.46 7.49
CA TYR A 261 -14.37 5.00 6.39
C TYR A 261 -13.46 3.88 6.88
N VAL A 262 -13.41 2.80 6.13
CA VAL A 262 -12.55 1.65 6.45
C VAL A 262 -11.72 1.29 5.23
N TYR A 263 -10.42 1.07 5.43
CA TYR A 263 -9.54 0.59 4.38
C TYR A 263 -8.41 -0.28 4.95
N ASP A 264 -7.87 -1.15 4.10
CA ASP A 264 -6.81 -2.09 4.47
C ASP A 264 -5.42 -1.42 4.49
N LYS A 265 -5.02 -0.78 3.39
CA LYS A 265 -3.66 -0.28 3.21
C LYS A 265 -3.61 1.09 2.56
N GLU A 266 -2.59 1.86 2.94
CA GLU A 266 -2.19 3.09 2.30
C GLU A 266 -1.62 2.81 0.89
N ILE A 267 -1.66 3.83 0.03
CA ILE A 267 -1.07 3.75 -1.31
C ILE A 267 0.45 3.83 -1.26
N GLN A 268 1.10 3.32 -2.30
CA GLN A 268 2.49 3.70 -2.60
C GLN A 268 2.53 5.11 -3.15
N ARG A 269 3.68 5.79 -3.03
CA ARG A 269 3.86 7.13 -3.58
C ARG A 269 3.47 7.18 -5.07
N PRO A 270 2.45 7.96 -5.46
CA PRO A 270 2.08 8.09 -6.87
C PRO A 270 3.21 8.66 -7.70
N VAL A 271 3.37 8.16 -8.92
CA VAL A 271 4.31 8.76 -9.89
C VAL A 271 3.77 10.11 -10.35
N GLU A 272 2.48 10.17 -10.62
CA GLU A 272 1.76 11.35 -11.11
C GLU A 272 0.29 11.27 -10.71
N ILE A 273 -0.35 12.42 -10.56
CA ILE A 273 -1.80 12.53 -10.43
C ILE A 273 -2.36 13.06 -11.75
N ILE A 274 -3.27 12.29 -12.37
CA ILE A 274 -3.82 12.57 -13.71
C ILE A 274 -5.09 13.41 -13.62
N GLU A 275 -5.99 13.00 -12.73
CA GLU A 275 -7.28 13.66 -12.50
C GLU A 275 -7.59 13.69 -11.01
N VAL A 276 -8.32 14.71 -10.59
CA VAL A 276 -8.78 14.87 -9.20
C VAL A 276 -10.22 15.36 -9.19
N ARG A 277 -11.01 14.77 -8.32
CA ARG A 277 -12.40 15.17 -8.09
C ARG A 277 -12.72 15.09 -6.60
N ARG A 278 -13.53 15.98 -6.12
CA ARG A 278 -14.12 15.92 -4.79
C ARG A 278 -15.43 15.14 -4.87
N ARG A 279 -15.59 14.15 -4.02
CA ARG A 279 -16.81 13.35 -3.90
C ARG A 279 -17.54 13.73 -2.62
N ASP A 280 -18.80 14.08 -2.73
CA ASP A 280 -19.66 14.37 -1.59
C ASP A 280 -20.28 13.09 -0.98
N SER A 281 -21.05 13.27 0.09
CA SER A 281 -21.72 12.19 0.82
C SER A 281 -22.68 11.38 -0.08
N ASP A 282 -23.30 12.02 -1.06
CA ASP A 282 -24.25 11.41 -2.00
C ASP A 282 -23.55 10.71 -3.18
N GLY A 283 -22.22 10.73 -3.22
CA GLY A 283 -21.40 10.14 -4.29
C GLY A 283 -21.30 11.00 -5.55
N LYS A 284 -21.65 12.28 -5.49
CA LYS A 284 -21.54 13.20 -6.61
C LYS A 284 -20.12 13.74 -6.73
N ASP A 285 -19.54 13.61 -7.90
CA ASP A 285 -18.20 14.07 -8.22
C ASP A 285 -18.19 15.52 -8.72
N THR A 286 -17.30 16.33 -8.16
CA THR A 286 -16.99 17.68 -8.63
C THR A 286 -15.52 17.73 -9.04
N PRO A 287 -15.16 17.96 -10.32
CA PRO A 287 -13.78 18.05 -10.75
C PRO A 287 -13.01 19.15 -10.02
N LEU A 288 -11.77 18.88 -9.67
CA LEU A 288 -10.82 19.82 -9.07
C LEU A 288 -9.74 20.18 -10.08
N MET A 289 -9.19 21.39 -9.97
CA MET A 289 -8.11 21.84 -10.83
C MET A 289 -6.77 21.35 -10.28
N ILE A 290 -5.97 20.67 -11.12
CA ILE A 290 -4.57 20.40 -10.83
C ILE A 290 -3.78 21.62 -11.28
N ILE A 291 -3.08 22.28 -10.36
CA ILE A 291 -2.31 23.49 -10.60
C ILE A 291 -0.82 23.25 -10.43
N SER A 292 -0.01 24.07 -11.09
CA SER A 292 1.44 24.02 -10.97
C SER A 292 1.92 24.56 -9.62
N ARG A 293 3.19 24.27 -9.28
CA ARG A 293 3.81 24.80 -8.07
C ARG A 293 3.79 26.32 -8.01
N ASP A 294 4.11 26.97 -9.13
CA ASP A 294 4.15 28.43 -9.20
C ASP A 294 2.76 29.05 -8.99
N GLU A 295 1.73 28.46 -9.59
CA GLU A 295 0.35 28.89 -9.37
C GLU A 295 -0.08 28.68 -7.91
N TYR A 296 0.23 27.52 -7.31
CA TYR A 296 -0.09 27.27 -5.92
C TYR A 296 0.61 28.26 -4.98
N GLU A 297 1.90 28.57 -5.22
CA GLU A 297 2.65 29.50 -4.37
C GLU A 297 2.11 30.94 -4.43
N ARG A 298 1.46 31.32 -5.53
CA ARG A 298 0.81 32.65 -5.70
C ARG A 298 -0.55 32.76 -5.02
N LEU A 299 -1.16 31.64 -4.62
CA LEU A 299 -2.44 31.69 -3.92
C LEU A 299 -2.28 32.28 -2.51
N SER A 300 -3.23 33.15 -2.13
CA SER A 300 -3.31 33.72 -0.78
C SER A 300 -4.06 32.77 0.16
N ASN A 301 -3.88 32.96 1.46
CA ASN A 301 -4.67 32.31 2.51
C ASN A 301 -4.80 30.79 2.34
N LYS A 302 -3.66 30.08 2.27
CA LYS A 302 -3.62 28.62 2.09
C LYS A 302 -4.20 27.85 3.28
N THR A 303 -4.19 28.46 4.46
CA THR A 303 -4.68 27.87 5.72
C THR A 303 -6.13 28.20 6.04
N ASP A 304 -6.78 29.05 5.26
CA ASP A 304 -8.20 29.34 5.47
C ASP A 304 -9.04 28.11 5.10
N ALA A 305 -9.88 27.69 6.02
CA ALA A 305 -10.80 26.59 5.78
C ALA A 305 -11.87 26.99 4.77
N GLY A 306 -12.17 26.10 3.87
CA GLY A 306 -13.19 26.27 2.84
C GLY A 306 -13.25 25.07 1.91
N THR A 307 -14.17 25.16 0.98
CA THR A 307 -14.38 24.09 0.01
C THR A 307 -13.17 23.93 -0.92
N ILE A 308 -12.54 22.76 -0.91
CA ILE A 308 -11.40 22.45 -1.78
C ILE A 308 -11.81 22.53 -3.24
N ASN A 309 -11.07 23.32 -4.06
CA ASN A 309 -11.33 23.49 -5.50
C ASN A 309 -10.09 23.29 -6.37
N SER A 310 -8.88 23.30 -5.80
CA SER A 310 -7.64 23.09 -6.53
C SER A 310 -6.67 22.27 -5.71
N VAL A 311 -5.80 21.53 -6.40
CA VAL A 311 -4.76 20.72 -5.78
C VAL A 311 -3.42 20.93 -6.49
N TYR A 312 -2.34 20.80 -5.74
CA TYR A 312 -0.97 20.74 -6.26
C TYR A 312 -0.29 19.48 -5.71
N TYR A 313 0.33 18.70 -6.58
CA TYR A 313 1.09 17.51 -6.21
C TYR A 313 2.59 17.75 -6.34
N ASP A 314 3.34 17.51 -5.27
CA ASP A 314 4.79 17.60 -5.22
C ASP A 314 5.39 16.19 -5.02
N PRO A 315 5.93 15.55 -6.07
CA PRO A 315 6.48 14.20 -5.98
C PRO A 315 7.85 14.20 -5.30
N GLN A 316 7.88 14.04 -4.00
CA GLN A 316 9.12 13.90 -3.22
C GLN A 316 9.67 12.47 -3.31
N ILE A 317 10.86 12.19 -2.73
CA ILE A 317 11.57 10.91 -2.90
C ILE A 317 10.79 9.74 -2.27
N ASN A 318 10.40 9.86 -1.01
CA ASN A 318 9.77 8.76 -0.25
C ASN A 318 8.25 8.84 -0.26
N SER A 319 7.68 10.04 -0.11
CA SER A 319 6.25 10.30 -0.16
C SER A 319 5.95 11.44 -1.11
N GLY A 320 4.79 11.41 -1.78
CA GLY A 320 4.28 12.57 -2.50
C GLY A 320 3.56 13.51 -1.55
N ILE A 321 3.61 14.81 -1.78
CA ILE A 321 2.87 15.79 -1.00
C ILE A 321 1.73 16.34 -1.86
N LEU A 322 0.49 16.05 -1.46
CA LEU A 322 -0.70 16.65 -2.06
C LEU A 322 -1.06 17.89 -1.23
N LYS A 323 -1.08 19.04 -1.86
CA LYS A 323 -1.54 20.29 -1.24
C LYS A 323 -2.86 20.72 -1.84
N THR A 324 -3.80 21.02 -0.99
CA THR A 324 -5.13 21.50 -1.39
C THR A 324 -5.23 23.03 -1.26
N TRP A 325 -6.10 23.64 -1.98
CA TRP A 325 -6.54 25.00 -1.79
C TRP A 325 -8.08 25.05 -1.93
N GLN A 326 -8.77 25.41 -0.88
CA GLN A 326 -8.44 25.82 0.50
C GLN A 326 -8.10 24.62 1.41
N ALA A 327 -7.85 24.90 2.70
CA ALA A 327 -7.83 23.87 3.74
C ALA A 327 -9.24 23.27 3.87
N CYS A 328 -9.32 21.99 4.22
CA CYS A 328 -10.59 21.27 4.31
C CYS A 328 -11.49 21.88 5.40
N ASP A 329 -12.75 22.21 5.07
CA ASP A 329 -13.76 22.69 6.02
C ASP A 329 -14.75 21.59 6.43
N ASP A 330 -14.87 20.52 5.63
CA ASP A 330 -15.87 19.48 5.81
C ASP A 330 -15.28 18.08 5.52
N VAL A 331 -15.35 17.18 6.50
CA VAL A 331 -14.87 15.80 6.40
C VAL A 331 -15.90 14.83 5.81
N GLN A 332 -17.11 15.30 5.50
CA GLN A 332 -18.12 14.51 4.80
C GLN A 332 -17.80 14.36 3.31
N THR A 333 -16.88 15.18 2.79
CA THR A 333 -16.38 15.07 1.43
C THR A 333 -14.98 14.51 1.42
N TYR A 334 -14.66 13.70 0.41
CA TYR A 334 -13.32 13.16 0.22
C TYR A 334 -12.84 13.37 -1.22
N ILE A 335 -11.53 13.29 -1.42
CA ILE A 335 -10.92 13.52 -2.72
C ILE A 335 -10.62 12.19 -3.36
N VAL A 336 -11.13 11.98 -4.57
CA VAL A 336 -10.84 10.83 -5.41
C VAL A 336 -9.89 11.26 -6.52
N MET A 337 -8.81 10.51 -6.68
CA MET A 337 -7.75 10.81 -7.63
C MET A 337 -7.54 9.66 -8.59
N THR A 338 -7.37 9.94 -9.86
CA THR A 338 -6.76 9.01 -10.82
C THR A 338 -5.27 9.22 -10.77
N ILE A 339 -4.54 8.23 -10.29
CA ILE A 339 -3.10 8.29 -10.08
C ILE A 339 -2.38 7.29 -10.99
N ARG A 340 -1.19 7.65 -11.44
CA ARG A 340 -0.26 6.66 -12.01
C ARG A 340 0.44 5.94 -10.87
N TYR A 341 0.09 4.66 -10.71
CA TYR A 341 0.61 3.83 -9.63
C TYR A 341 1.98 3.27 -9.99
N PRO A 342 2.94 3.22 -9.08
CA PRO A 342 4.25 2.62 -9.34
C PRO A 342 4.12 1.11 -9.51
N LEU A 343 4.89 0.55 -10.45
CA LEU A 343 5.00 -0.90 -10.65
C LEU A 343 5.71 -1.55 -9.47
N GLU A 344 5.29 -2.75 -9.10
CA GLU A 344 5.97 -3.55 -8.09
C GLU A 344 7.33 -4.06 -8.59
N ASP A 345 8.30 -4.16 -7.69
CA ASP A 345 9.61 -4.73 -7.99
C ASP A 345 9.55 -6.25 -7.80
N MET A 346 10.20 -6.98 -8.68
CA MET A 346 10.38 -8.43 -8.58
C MET A 346 11.62 -8.76 -7.76
N VAL A 347 11.45 -9.28 -6.58
CA VAL A 347 12.54 -9.61 -5.64
C VAL A 347 12.82 -11.12 -5.63
N ALA A 348 11.78 -11.94 -5.45
CA ALA A 348 11.91 -13.40 -5.42
C ALA A 348 11.87 -14.03 -6.83
N SER A 349 12.40 -15.25 -6.95
CA SER A 349 12.39 -16.00 -8.20
C SER A 349 10.99 -16.39 -8.68
N THR A 350 10.05 -16.47 -7.75
CA THR A 350 8.65 -16.85 -7.96
C THR A 350 7.73 -15.66 -8.16
N ASP A 351 8.23 -14.42 -8.01
CA ASP A 351 7.41 -13.22 -8.19
C ASP A 351 6.90 -13.12 -9.62
N SER A 352 5.63 -12.81 -9.73
CA SER A 352 4.95 -12.52 -11.00
C SER A 352 5.11 -11.04 -11.37
N PHE A 353 4.96 -10.75 -12.67
CA PHE A 353 4.95 -9.37 -13.13
C PHE A 353 3.64 -8.65 -12.78
N ASP A 354 3.75 -7.44 -12.27
CA ASP A 354 2.64 -6.48 -12.14
C ASP A 354 2.44 -5.74 -13.48
N MET A 355 2.25 -6.52 -14.54
CA MET A 355 2.03 -6.01 -15.90
C MET A 355 1.11 -6.96 -16.68
N PRO A 356 0.34 -6.47 -17.68
CA PRO A 356 -0.44 -7.30 -18.58
C PRO A 356 0.44 -8.32 -19.32
N LEU A 357 -0.15 -9.46 -19.66
CA LEU A 357 0.57 -10.59 -20.28
C LEU A 357 1.26 -10.23 -21.59
N GLU A 358 0.73 -9.27 -22.32
CA GLU A 358 1.24 -8.76 -23.58
C GLU A 358 2.63 -8.11 -23.43
N TRP A 359 2.99 -7.69 -22.20
CA TRP A 359 4.30 -7.10 -21.91
C TRP A 359 5.42 -8.13 -21.73
N LEU A 360 5.11 -9.42 -21.52
CA LEU A 360 6.12 -10.44 -21.21
C LEU A 360 7.16 -10.61 -22.33
N GLU A 361 6.73 -10.73 -23.59
CA GLU A 361 7.65 -10.87 -24.72
C GLU A 361 8.50 -9.61 -24.92
N PRO A 362 7.94 -8.39 -25.00
CA PRO A 362 8.72 -7.15 -25.05
C PRO A 362 9.71 -6.98 -23.91
N LEU A 363 9.36 -7.40 -22.69
CA LEU A 363 10.29 -7.35 -21.55
C LEU A 363 11.49 -8.27 -21.76
N ALA A 364 11.28 -9.51 -22.22
CA ALA A 364 12.37 -10.45 -22.50
C ALA A 364 13.30 -9.90 -23.60
N TRP A 365 12.75 -9.38 -24.70
CA TRP A 365 13.54 -8.79 -25.81
C TRP A 365 14.31 -7.54 -25.37
N ASN A 366 13.71 -6.63 -24.61
CA ASN A 366 14.38 -5.43 -24.12
C ASN A 366 15.44 -5.76 -23.06
N LEU A 367 15.18 -6.76 -22.19
CA LEU A 367 16.19 -7.26 -21.26
C LEU A 367 17.38 -7.86 -22.03
N ALA A 368 17.14 -8.69 -23.03
CA ALA A 368 18.16 -9.26 -23.90
C ALA A 368 19.02 -8.18 -24.56
N ALA A 369 18.38 -7.14 -25.13
CA ALA A 369 19.07 -5.99 -25.70
C ALA A 369 19.93 -5.22 -24.67
N LYS A 370 19.48 -5.14 -23.42
CA LYS A 370 20.20 -4.45 -22.33
C LYS A 370 21.39 -5.27 -21.81
N VAL A 371 21.25 -6.60 -21.69
CA VAL A 371 22.30 -7.44 -21.08
C VAL A 371 23.33 -7.97 -22.07
N GLN A 372 23.11 -7.90 -23.39
CA GLN A 372 24.01 -8.45 -24.42
C GLN A 372 25.48 -8.05 -24.22
N TYR A 373 25.74 -6.79 -23.85
CA TYR A 373 27.10 -6.28 -23.64
C TYR A 373 27.78 -6.87 -22.40
N LYS A 374 27.03 -7.27 -21.38
CA LYS A 374 27.58 -7.93 -20.19
C LYS A 374 28.19 -9.29 -20.51
N TYR A 375 27.62 -9.98 -21.52
CA TYR A 375 28.05 -11.30 -21.97
C TYR A 375 28.95 -11.25 -23.20
N GLY A 376 29.46 -10.07 -23.58
CA GLY A 376 30.30 -9.91 -24.75
C GLY A 376 29.62 -10.26 -26.08
N ARG A 377 28.28 -10.28 -26.11
CA ARG A 377 27.48 -10.50 -27.32
C ARG A 377 27.18 -9.17 -27.99
N LYS A 378 27.21 -9.14 -29.30
CA LYS A 378 26.81 -7.97 -30.08
C LYS A 378 25.73 -8.43 -31.06
N MET A 379 24.50 -8.11 -30.70
CA MET A 379 23.36 -8.44 -31.55
C MET A 379 23.27 -7.45 -32.74
N PRO A 380 22.72 -7.87 -33.88
CA PRO A 380 22.47 -6.99 -35.01
C PRO A 380 21.58 -5.80 -34.62
N SER A 381 21.73 -4.68 -35.33
CA SER A 381 20.87 -3.49 -35.11
C SER A 381 19.38 -3.78 -35.26
N GLU A 382 19.02 -4.70 -36.13
CA GLU A 382 17.64 -5.17 -36.33
C GLU A 382 17.03 -5.80 -35.07
N PHE A 383 17.84 -6.49 -34.26
CA PHE A 383 17.38 -7.04 -32.97
C PHE A 383 16.99 -5.93 -32.00
N ILE A 384 17.82 -4.90 -31.88
CA ILE A 384 17.56 -3.74 -30.98
C ILE A 384 16.35 -2.98 -31.48
N MET A 385 16.25 -2.72 -32.78
CA MET A 385 15.09 -2.04 -33.39
C MET A 385 13.79 -2.82 -33.16
N ARG A 386 13.84 -4.15 -33.20
CA ARG A 386 12.69 -5.00 -32.94
C ARG A 386 12.26 -4.91 -31.45
N ALA A 387 13.21 -4.96 -30.52
CA ALA A 387 12.93 -4.83 -29.08
C ALA A 387 12.27 -3.48 -28.75
N GLU A 388 12.81 -2.39 -29.29
CA GLU A 388 12.22 -1.05 -29.15
C GLU A 388 10.85 -0.94 -29.81
N GLY A 389 10.71 -1.47 -31.03
CA GLY A 389 9.45 -1.46 -31.78
C GLY A 389 8.32 -2.21 -31.07
N MET A 390 8.62 -3.34 -30.44
CA MET A 390 7.65 -4.07 -29.60
C MET A 390 7.16 -3.24 -28.43
N LYS A 391 8.08 -2.58 -27.72
CA LYS A 391 7.74 -1.68 -26.60
C LYS A 391 6.85 -0.52 -27.07
N GLU A 392 7.20 0.14 -28.16
CA GLU A 392 6.42 1.25 -28.72
C GLU A 392 5.04 0.81 -29.24
N THR A 393 4.95 -0.40 -29.80
CA THR A 393 3.66 -0.96 -30.24
C THR A 393 2.70 -1.13 -29.05
N LEU A 394 3.20 -1.65 -27.92
CA LEU A 394 2.38 -1.81 -26.71
C LEU A 394 1.97 -0.48 -26.11
N LYS A 395 2.87 0.50 -26.03
CA LYS A 395 2.52 1.84 -25.57
C LYS A 395 1.42 2.48 -26.42
N ASN A 396 1.41 2.23 -27.73
CA ASN A 396 0.40 2.74 -28.62
C ASN A 396 -0.93 1.98 -28.54
N PHE A 397 -0.87 0.68 -28.24
CA PHE A 397 -2.06 -0.15 -28.08
C PHE A 397 -2.87 0.23 -26.81
N ASP A 398 -2.17 0.55 -25.74
CA ASP A 398 -2.74 0.85 -24.43
C ASP A 398 -2.93 2.36 -24.19
N ARG A 399 -3.37 3.09 -25.24
CA ARG A 399 -3.71 4.50 -25.15
C ARG A 399 -5.22 4.71 -25.07
N GLU A 400 -5.63 5.69 -24.29
CA GLU A 400 -7.02 6.12 -24.21
C GLU A 400 -7.48 6.69 -25.55
N ASN A 401 -8.56 6.15 -26.09
CA ASN A 401 -9.27 6.75 -27.23
C ASN A 401 -10.19 7.88 -26.73
N ALA A 402 -9.62 9.02 -26.33
CA ALA A 402 -10.39 10.18 -25.96
C ALA A 402 -11.10 10.75 -27.21
N SER A 403 -12.42 10.79 -27.22
CA SER A 403 -13.17 11.55 -28.23
C SER A 403 -13.05 13.04 -27.89
N ILE A 404 -12.49 13.82 -28.82
CA ILE A 404 -12.47 15.29 -28.71
C ILE A 404 -13.90 15.77 -28.98
N PHE A 405 -14.64 16.09 -27.92
CA PHE A 405 -15.92 16.76 -28.04
C PHE A 405 -15.68 18.30 -28.09
N ILE A 406 -15.67 18.88 -29.25
CA ILE A 406 -15.64 20.34 -29.39
C ILE A 406 -17.08 20.80 -29.23
N GLY A 407 -17.47 21.23 -28.04
CA GLY A 407 -18.71 21.96 -27.80
C GLY A 407 -18.60 23.33 -28.43
N VAL A 408 -19.41 23.63 -29.47
CA VAL A 408 -19.60 25.00 -29.94
C VAL A 408 -20.48 25.69 -28.90
N ALA A 409 -19.93 26.70 -28.22
CA ALA A 409 -20.63 27.55 -27.27
C ALA A 409 -21.69 28.40 -27.98
#